data_c9c2941b90a5e2703600aba7cc2bc1bb
#
_entry.id   c9c2941b90a5e2703600aba7cc2bc1bb
#
_cell.length_a   1.000
_cell.length_b   1.000
_cell.length_c   1.000
_cell.angle_alpha   90.00
_cell.angle_beta   90.00
_cell.angle_gamma   90.00
#
_symmetry.space_group_name_H-M   'P 1'
#
loop_
_entity.id
_entity.type
_entity.pdbx_description
1 polymer ?
#
loop_
_entity_poly.entity_id
_entity_poly.type
_entity_poly.pdbx_seq_one_letter_code
_entity_poly.pdbx_strand_id
1 'polypeptide(L)'
;MRKSLLSALFLTGLFFFADAQINTPIPSPAGSVSSTVGLTDIKIDYFRPGVKGRKIFGSGDQYLEQYGVVWRTGANAGSIITFSTDLKVGGQDVKAGEYQIVSLPGKDEWQVMLLTEKIGGNMTNYKEDIVAAKVTVKPGQTMNTVERLTFQIANISEDNTKADIQFSWANVMLNIPVEVDFEETVMKEIAEKTQVNPGNYLQAAQYYFATGKDLNQALEWVDSYLAVGNNSGQFWNVHLKAQILAKLGKNKEAIATAEDSMKKAKARGEGNDFGYVKRNEDLIKQVKGK
;
A
#
# COMPACT_ATOMS: atom_id res chain seq x y z
N MET A 1 -1.16 74.33 -53.26
CA MET A 1 -0.77 72.84 -53.37
C MET A 1 -0.81 72.26 -51.98
N ARG A 2 -1.86 71.56 -51.61
CA ARG A 2 -2.02 70.86 -50.33
C ARG A 2 -1.97 69.32 -50.62
N LYS A 3 -0.92 68.71 -50.14
CA LYS A 3 -0.75 67.18 -50.22
C LYS A 3 -1.51 66.58 -49.07
N SER A 4 -2.57 65.83 -49.36
CA SER A 4 -3.29 65.02 -48.40
C SER A 4 -2.56 63.64 -48.27
N LEU A 5 -2.01 63.32 -47.12
CA LEU A 5 -1.55 61.99 -46.78
C LEU A 5 -2.73 61.18 -46.28
N LEU A 6 -3.11 60.14 -47.02
CA LEU A 6 -3.99 59.08 -46.56
C LEU A 6 -3.15 58.08 -45.73
N SER A 7 -3.38 58.02 -44.44
CA SER A 7 -2.87 56.94 -43.57
C SER A 7 -3.81 55.75 -43.63
N ALA A 8 -3.37 54.69 -44.29
CA ALA A 8 -4.08 53.40 -44.27
C ALA A 8 -3.77 52.70 -42.94
N LEU A 9 -4.75 52.59 -42.06
CA LEU A 9 -4.68 51.84 -40.80
C LEU A 9 -4.89 50.36 -41.12
N PHE A 10 -3.82 49.55 -41.08
CA PHE A 10 -3.87 48.09 -41.22
C PHE A 10 -4.34 47.51 -39.89
N LEU A 11 -5.62 47.12 -39.82
CA LEU A 11 -6.21 46.44 -38.67
C LEU A 11 -5.84 44.96 -38.79
N THR A 12 -4.74 44.50 -38.17
CA THR A 12 -4.41 43.08 -38.00
C THR A 12 -5.37 42.49 -36.97
N GLY A 13 -6.41 41.81 -37.43
CA GLY A 13 -7.31 41.03 -36.60
C GLY A 13 -6.55 39.83 -36.02
N LEU A 14 -6.27 39.84 -34.72
CA LEU A 14 -5.85 38.68 -33.95
C LEU A 14 -7.05 37.71 -33.86
N PHE A 15 -7.08 36.68 -34.71
CA PHE A 15 -7.99 35.54 -34.54
C PHE A 15 -7.53 34.74 -33.33
N PHE A 16 -8.14 34.96 -32.18
CA PHE A 16 -8.09 34.04 -31.07
C PHE A 16 -8.91 32.80 -31.48
N PHE A 17 -8.24 31.71 -31.82
CA PHE A 17 -8.90 30.41 -31.88
C PHE A 17 -9.22 30.02 -30.42
N ALA A 18 -10.43 30.33 -29.98
CA ALA A 18 -10.96 29.77 -28.77
C ALA A 18 -11.23 28.28 -29.04
N ASP A 19 -10.43 27.39 -28.48
CA ASP A 19 -10.74 25.97 -28.42
C ASP A 19 -12.01 25.81 -27.59
N ALA A 20 -13.15 25.84 -28.28
CA ALA A 20 -14.46 25.58 -27.68
C ALA A 20 -14.69 24.06 -27.59
N GLN A 21 -13.74 23.34 -26.98
CA GLN A 21 -13.91 21.91 -26.79
C GLN A 21 -14.91 21.65 -25.66
N ILE A 22 -16.03 21.03 -25.99
CA ILE A 22 -17.03 20.62 -24.99
C ILE A 22 -16.48 19.45 -24.21
N ASN A 23 -16.26 19.60 -22.92
CA ASN A 23 -15.87 18.53 -22.03
C ASN A 23 -17.07 17.63 -21.73
N THR A 24 -17.05 16.42 -22.27
CA THR A 24 -18.07 15.40 -21.99
C THR A 24 -17.47 14.27 -21.13
N PRO A 25 -18.31 13.65 -20.26
CA PRO A 25 -17.86 12.49 -19.50
C PRO A 25 -17.42 11.35 -20.41
N ILE A 26 -16.23 10.80 -20.16
CA ILE A 26 -15.75 9.64 -20.94
C ILE A 26 -16.45 8.35 -20.50
N PRO A 27 -16.70 7.39 -21.42
CA PRO A 27 -17.43 6.15 -21.11
C PRO A 27 -16.74 5.26 -20.05
N SER A 28 -15.41 5.33 -19.95
CA SER A 28 -14.60 4.63 -18.97
C SER A 28 -13.82 5.67 -18.16
N PRO A 29 -14.37 6.18 -17.05
CA PRO A 29 -13.70 7.19 -16.25
C PRO A 29 -12.38 6.68 -15.67
N ALA A 30 -11.45 7.60 -15.46
CA ALA A 30 -10.21 7.30 -14.77
C ALA A 30 -10.47 6.98 -13.29
N GLY A 31 -9.62 6.16 -12.71
CA GLY A 31 -9.56 5.84 -11.29
C GLY A 31 -8.12 5.70 -10.86
N SER A 32 -7.88 5.91 -9.58
CA SER A 32 -6.60 5.67 -8.94
C SER A 32 -6.83 5.02 -7.58
N VAL A 33 -5.96 4.11 -7.21
CA VAL A 33 -5.89 3.52 -5.86
C VAL A 33 -4.45 3.48 -5.41
N SER A 34 -4.20 3.80 -4.15
CA SER A 34 -2.87 3.69 -3.55
C SER A 34 -2.97 3.21 -2.11
N SER A 35 -1.94 2.49 -1.67
CA SER A 35 -1.75 2.09 -0.29
C SER A 35 -0.26 1.89 -0.03
N THR A 36 0.15 2.10 1.23
CA THR A 36 1.48 1.73 1.69
C THR A 36 1.42 0.33 2.30
N VAL A 37 2.32 -0.55 1.89
CA VAL A 37 2.53 -1.89 2.45
C VAL A 37 3.96 -1.93 2.97
N GLY A 38 4.14 -2.12 4.27
CA GLY A 38 5.43 -1.92 4.92
C GLY A 38 5.96 -0.50 4.72
N LEU A 39 7.07 -0.36 3.97
CA LEU A 39 7.64 0.91 3.56
C LEU A 39 7.50 1.17 2.04
N THR A 40 6.68 0.37 1.34
CA THR A 40 6.48 0.45 -0.10
C THR A 40 5.14 1.09 -0.43
N ASP A 41 5.15 2.18 -1.16
CA ASP A 41 3.95 2.75 -1.75
C ASP A 41 3.61 2.01 -3.04
N ILE A 42 2.38 1.51 -3.14
CA ILE A 42 1.82 0.86 -4.32
C ILE A 42 0.69 1.74 -4.83
N LYS A 43 0.77 2.16 -6.09
CA LYS A 43 -0.25 3.00 -6.74
C LYS A 43 -0.67 2.38 -8.07
N ILE A 44 -1.98 2.38 -8.38
CA ILE A 44 -2.51 1.94 -9.67
C ILE A 44 -3.38 3.05 -10.24
N ASP A 45 -3.00 3.55 -11.41
CA ASP A 45 -3.80 4.46 -12.23
C ASP A 45 -4.43 3.66 -13.37
N TYR A 46 -5.74 3.74 -13.53
CA TYR A 46 -6.47 2.89 -14.47
C TYR A 46 -7.76 3.52 -14.97
N PHE A 47 -8.38 2.90 -15.96
CA PHE A 47 -9.72 3.30 -16.46
C PHE A 47 -10.73 2.23 -16.09
N ARG A 48 -11.96 2.68 -15.79
CA ARG A 48 -13.04 1.89 -15.22
C ARG A 48 -14.17 1.62 -16.24
N PRO A 49 -14.00 0.68 -17.21
CA PRO A 49 -15.07 0.29 -18.09
C PRO A 49 -16.22 -0.34 -17.31
N GLY A 50 -17.47 -0.07 -17.74
CA GLY A 50 -18.66 -0.69 -17.18
C GLY A 50 -19.00 -1.99 -17.89
N VAL A 51 -19.68 -2.91 -17.21
CA VAL A 51 -20.27 -4.13 -17.81
C VAL A 51 -21.33 -3.76 -18.83
N LYS A 52 -22.24 -2.87 -18.50
CA LYS A 52 -23.30 -2.36 -19.38
C LYS A 52 -24.09 -3.48 -20.08
N GLY A 53 -24.41 -4.53 -19.34
CA GLY A 53 -25.15 -5.69 -19.85
C GLY A 53 -24.39 -6.60 -20.81
N ARG A 54 -23.08 -6.36 -21.04
CA ARG A 54 -22.25 -7.19 -21.95
C ARG A 54 -21.73 -8.43 -21.22
N LYS A 55 -21.46 -9.48 -21.98
CA LYS A 55 -20.65 -10.61 -21.52
C LYS A 55 -19.19 -10.18 -21.57
N ILE A 56 -18.49 -10.21 -20.43
CA ILE A 56 -17.15 -9.65 -20.34
C ILE A 56 -16.10 -10.69 -20.71
N PHE A 57 -15.96 -11.76 -19.94
CA PHE A 57 -14.89 -12.76 -20.12
C PHE A 57 -15.47 -14.10 -20.60
N GLY A 58 -14.86 -14.70 -21.62
CA GLY A 58 -15.29 -15.99 -22.13
C GLY A 58 -14.71 -16.36 -23.48
N SER A 59 -15.21 -17.45 -24.07
CA SER A 59 -14.80 -17.91 -25.39
C SER A 59 -15.83 -17.52 -26.45
N GLY A 60 -15.32 -17.02 -27.60
CA GLY A 60 -16.13 -16.64 -28.75
C GLY A 60 -16.50 -15.15 -28.79
N ASP A 61 -16.99 -14.71 -29.97
CA ASP A 61 -17.15 -13.28 -30.34
C ASP A 61 -18.19 -12.51 -29.54
N GLN A 62 -19.05 -13.21 -28.79
CA GLN A 62 -20.05 -12.58 -27.91
C GLN A 62 -19.45 -12.02 -26.61
N TYR A 63 -18.18 -12.30 -26.33
CA TYR A 63 -17.47 -11.80 -25.16
C TYR A 63 -16.56 -10.63 -25.52
N LEU A 64 -16.49 -9.64 -24.62
CA LEU A 64 -15.69 -8.45 -24.82
C LEU A 64 -14.17 -8.77 -24.75
N GLU A 65 -13.79 -9.55 -23.78
CA GLU A 65 -12.39 -9.99 -23.54
C GLU A 65 -12.36 -11.52 -23.64
N GLN A 66 -11.72 -12.01 -24.69
CA GLN A 66 -11.72 -13.43 -25.00
C GLN A 66 -10.63 -14.17 -24.23
N TYR A 67 -10.92 -15.40 -23.82
CA TYR A 67 -9.94 -16.28 -23.24
C TYR A 67 -8.82 -16.62 -24.25
N GLY A 68 -7.55 -16.57 -23.77
CA GLY A 68 -6.37 -16.79 -24.61
C GLY A 68 -5.92 -15.59 -25.43
N VAL A 69 -6.54 -14.41 -25.24
CA VAL A 69 -6.16 -13.17 -25.92
C VAL A 69 -5.58 -12.18 -24.92
N VAL A 70 -4.38 -11.66 -25.19
CA VAL A 70 -3.73 -10.64 -24.33
C VAL A 70 -4.58 -9.38 -24.31
N TRP A 71 -4.86 -8.89 -23.11
CA TRP A 71 -5.69 -7.74 -22.84
C TRP A 71 -4.96 -6.70 -21.99
N ARG A 72 -5.14 -5.40 -22.29
CA ARG A 72 -4.52 -4.25 -21.60
C ARG A 72 -4.97 -4.05 -20.16
N THR A 73 -5.79 -4.93 -19.62
CA THR A 73 -6.31 -4.92 -18.24
C THR A 73 -6.94 -3.58 -17.88
N GLY A 74 -8.02 -3.25 -18.58
CA GLY A 74 -8.75 -1.98 -18.44
C GLY A 74 -9.21 -1.43 -19.77
N ALA A 75 -9.37 -0.11 -19.84
CA ALA A 75 -9.79 0.60 -21.04
C ALA A 75 -8.76 1.68 -21.41
N ASN A 76 -8.95 2.32 -22.57
CA ASN A 76 -8.10 3.39 -23.10
C ASN A 76 -6.62 2.96 -23.17
N ALA A 77 -5.74 3.65 -22.43
CA ALA A 77 -4.29 3.35 -22.40
C ALA A 77 -3.90 2.14 -21.51
N GLY A 78 -4.89 1.47 -20.89
CA GLY A 78 -4.64 0.37 -19.96
C GLY A 78 -4.42 0.84 -18.52
N SER A 79 -3.87 -0.02 -17.70
CA SER A 79 -3.61 0.23 -16.28
C SER A 79 -2.12 0.31 -16.01
N ILE A 80 -1.70 1.28 -15.21
CA ILE A 80 -0.29 1.50 -14.83
C ILE A 80 -0.18 1.29 -13.32
N ILE A 81 0.78 0.48 -12.90
CA ILE A 81 1.12 0.30 -11.50
C ILE A 81 2.50 0.88 -11.22
N THR A 82 2.64 1.53 -10.08
CA THR A 82 3.88 2.13 -9.59
C THR A 82 4.25 1.53 -8.24
N PHE A 83 5.51 1.15 -8.08
CA PHE A 83 6.11 0.69 -6.84
C PHE A 83 7.23 1.65 -6.42
N SER A 84 7.22 2.13 -5.17
CA SER A 84 8.25 3.05 -4.67
C SER A 84 9.56 2.37 -4.30
N THR A 85 9.54 1.06 -4.03
CA THR A 85 10.71 0.24 -3.70
C THR A 85 10.66 -1.09 -4.43
N ASP A 86 11.78 -1.84 -4.43
CA ASP A 86 11.82 -3.22 -4.91
C ASP A 86 10.88 -4.10 -4.08
N LEU A 87 10.23 -5.07 -4.72
CA LEU A 87 9.30 -6.00 -4.07
C LEU A 87 9.20 -7.30 -4.86
N LYS A 88 8.41 -8.25 -4.34
CA LYS A 88 8.02 -9.45 -5.12
C LYS A 88 6.57 -9.37 -5.56
N VAL A 89 6.30 -9.75 -6.80
CA VAL A 89 4.95 -9.91 -7.35
C VAL A 89 4.79 -11.37 -7.79
N GLY A 90 3.90 -12.10 -7.15
CA GLY A 90 3.76 -13.54 -7.39
C GLY A 90 5.05 -14.33 -7.11
N GLY A 91 5.87 -13.90 -6.16
CA GLY A 91 7.16 -14.49 -5.82
C GLY A 91 8.32 -14.11 -6.73
N GLN A 92 8.11 -13.29 -7.78
CA GLN A 92 9.14 -12.81 -8.68
C GLN A 92 9.63 -11.44 -8.28
N ASP A 93 10.95 -11.22 -8.30
CA ASP A 93 11.56 -9.92 -7.95
C ASP A 93 11.21 -8.87 -9.01
N VAL A 94 10.67 -7.75 -8.56
CA VAL A 94 10.29 -6.58 -9.37
C VAL A 94 10.96 -5.34 -8.81
N LYS A 95 11.62 -4.58 -9.66
CA LYS A 95 12.29 -3.34 -9.26
C LYS A 95 11.28 -2.22 -9.00
N ALA A 96 11.68 -1.23 -8.19
CA ALA A 96 10.95 0.03 -8.08
C ALA A 96 10.75 0.66 -9.46
N GLY A 97 9.57 1.22 -9.71
CA GLY A 97 9.27 1.82 -11.01
C GLY A 97 7.80 1.73 -11.41
N GLU A 98 7.55 2.08 -12.66
CA GLU A 98 6.23 2.04 -13.27
C GLU A 98 6.13 0.91 -14.30
N TYR A 99 5.02 0.18 -14.26
CA TYR A 99 4.76 -0.95 -15.15
C TYR A 99 3.36 -0.86 -15.74
N GLN A 100 3.20 -1.24 -16.99
CA GLN A 100 1.87 -1.46 -17.53
C GLN A 100 1.37 -2.86 -17.16
N ILE A 101 0.16 -2.95 -16.64
CA ILE A 101 -0.49 -4.23 -16.35
C ILE A 101 -1.16 -4.71 -17.62
N VAL A 102 -0.84 -5.94 -18.05
CA VAL A 102 -1.57 -6.67 -19.09
C VAL A 102 -1.95 -8.06 -18.55
N SER A 103 -3.02 -8.62 -19.08
CA SER A 103 -3.51 -9.94 -18.65
C SER A 103 -3.80 -10.83 -19.86
N LEU A 104 -3.65 -12.13 -19.66
CA LEU A 104 -4.14 -13.17 -20.55
C LEU A 104 -5.26 -13.91 -19.81
N PRO A 105 -6.54 -13.54 -20.04
CA PRO A 105 -7.67 -14.21 -19.43
C PRO A 105 -7.76 -15.67 -19.84
N GLY A 106 -8.09 -16.54 -18.91
CA GLY A 106 -8.40 -17.93 -19.15
C GLY A 106 -9.58 -18.38 -18.28
N LYS A 107 -10.14 -19.55 -18.57
CA LYS A 107 -11.26 -20.10 -17.82
C LYS A 107 -10.87 -20.47 -16.40
N ASP A 108 -9.75 -21.16 -16.27
CA ASP A 108 -9.30 -21.77 -15.01
C ASP A 108 -8.10 -21.03 -14.39
N GLU A 109 -7.32 -20.35 -15.21
CA GLU A 109 -6.13 -19.59 -14.81
C GLU A 109 -5.98 -18.34 -15.68
N TRP A 110 -5.48 -17.27 -15.06
CA TRP A 110 -5.09 -16.04 -15.74
C TRP A 110 -3.60 -15.82 -15.59
N GLN A 111 -2.96 -15.31 -16.63
CA GLN A 111 -1.62 -14.73 -16.50
C GLN A 111 -1.75 -13.21 -16.40
N VAL A 112 -1.11 -12.64 -15.38
CA VAL A 112 -0.99 -11.19 -15.21
C VAL A 112 0.49 -10.84 -15.41
N MET A 113 0.76 -9.92 -16.33
CA MET A 113 2.11 -9.49 -16.68
C MET A 113 2.31 -8.01 -16.37
N LEU A 114 3.49 -7.70 -15.86
CA LEU A 114 3.98 -6.34 -15.68
C LEU A 114 4.98 -6.01 -16.77
N LEU A 115 4.67 -5.02 -17.61
CA LEU A 115 5.52 -4.61 -18.70
C LEU A 115 6.38 -3.41 -18.30
N THR A 116 7.65 -3.45 -18.63
CA THR A 116 8.60 -2.33 -18.44
C THR A 116 8.34 -1.16 -19.41
N GLU A 117 7.65 -1.42 -20.51
CA GLU A 117 7.26 -0.41 -21.48
C GLU A 117 5.76 -0.15 -21.47
N LYS A 118 5.37 1.11 -21.65
CA LYS A 118 3.97 1.51 -21.76
C LYS A 118 3.51 1.42 -23.21
N ILE A 119 2.97 0.28 -23.59
CA ILE A 119 2.48 0.03 -24.97
C ILE A 119 1.06 0.59 -25.22
N GLY A 120 0.45 1.18 -24.20
CA GLY A 120 -0.90 1.76 -24.26
C GLY A 120 -1.99 0.73 -24.52
N GLY A 121 -2.96 1.10 -25.34
CA GLY A 121 -4.09 0.23 -25.69
C GLY A 121 -3.84 -0.74 -26.85
N ASN A 122 -2.71 -0.65 -27.53
CA ASN A 122 -2.41 -1.46 -28.70
C ASN A 122 -1.62 -2.72 -28.33
N MET A 123 -2.31 -3.86 -28.21
CA MET A 123 -1.72 -5.14 -27.81
C MET A 123 -0.84 -5.77 -28.91
N THR A 124 -0.80 -5.26 -30.14
CA THR A 124 0.15 -5.72 -31.18
C THR A 124 1.60 -5.38 -30.82
N ASN A 125 1.80 -4.42 -29.91
CA ASN A 125 3.11 -4.04 -29.40
C ASN A 125 3.58 -4.91 -28.22
N TYR A 126 2.74 -5.84 -27.75
CA TYR A 126 3.14 -6.77 -26.70
C TYR A 126 4.26 -7.69 -27.18
N LYS A 127 5.29 -7.83 -26.36
CA LYS A 127 6.42 -8.74 -26.56
C LYS A 127 6.84 -9.34 -25.20
N GLU A 128 7.37 -10.55 -25.24
CA GLU A 128 7.84 -11.22 -24.03
C GLU A 128 9.11 -10.58 -23.42
N ASP A 129 9.93 -9.94 -24.21
CA ASP A 129 11.19 -9.32 -23.78
C ASP A 129 11.01 -8.06 -22.91
N ILE A 130 9.81 -7.46 -22.91
CA ILE A 130 9.46 -6.32 -22.05
C ILE A 130 8.71 -6.74 -20.77
N VAL A 131 8.55 -8.04 -20.52
CA VAL A 131 7.84 -8.55 -19.33
C VAL A 131 8.80 -8.62 -18.14
N ALA A 132 8.55 -7.78 -17.12
CA ALA A 132 9.31 -7.79 -15.87
C ALA A 132 8.88 -8.91 -14.93
N ALA A 133 7.57 -9.21 -14.89
CA ALA A 133 7.02 -10.31 -14.10
C ALA A 133 5.78 -10.89 -14.79
N LYS A 134 5.58 -12.21 -14.65
CA LYS A 134 4.43 -12.95 -15.17
C LYS A 134 3.88 -13.87 -14.07
N VAL A 135 2.72 -13.55 -13.57
CA VAL A 135 2.09 -14.25 -12.45
C VAL A 135 0.87 -15.02 -12.93
N THR A 136 0.80 -16.31 -12.62
CA THR A 136 -0.38 -17.11 -12.87
C THR A 136 -1.27 -17.11 -11.62
N VAL A 137 -2.53 -16.69 -11.79
CA VAL A 137 -3.52 -16.64 -10.70
C VAL A 137 -4.81 -17.34 -11.12
N LYS A 138 -5.49 -17.94 -10.15
CA LYS A 138 -6.81 -18.55 -10.38
C LYS A 138 -7.89 -17.46 -10.22
N PRO A 139 -8.81 -17.33 -11.20
CA PRO A 139 -9.92 -16.42 -11.05
C PRO A 139 -10.89 -16.92 -9.97
N GLY A 140 -11.21 -16.01 -9.02
CA GLY A 140 -12.33 -16.17 -8.10
C GLY A 140 -13.59 -15.53 -8.64
N GLN A 141 -14.71 -15.78 -7.97
CA GLN A 141 -15.99 -15.15 -8.29
C GLN A 141 -16.35 -14.10 -7.25
N THR A 142 -16.88 -12.97 -7.69
CA THR A 142 -17.47 -11.98 -6.80
C THR A 142 -18.89 -12.40 -6.40
N MET A 143 -19.31 -12.08 -5.16
CA MET A 143 -20.69 -12.37 -4.70
C MET A 143 -21.74 -11.64 -5.52
N ASN A 144 -21.44 -10.42 -5.95
CA ASN A 144 -22.29 -9.58 -6.78
C ASN A 144 -21.53 -9.13 -8.02
N THR A 145 -22.25 -8.81 -9.08
CA THR A 145 -21.66 -8.25 -10.30
C THR A 145 -20.97 -6.91 -9.99
N VAL A 146 -19.68 -6.82 -10.25
CA VAL A 146 -18.91 -5.57 -10.17
C VAL A 146 -19.08 -4.82 -11.47
N GLU A 147 -20.00 -3.85 -11.50
CA GLU A 147 -20.39 -3.12 -12.72
C GLU A 147 -19.23 -2.35 -13.35
N ARG A 148 -18.33 -1.78 -12.55
CA ARG A 148 -17.16 -1.02 -13.00
C ARG A 148 -15.88 -1.74 -12.60
N LEU A 149 -14.97 -1.95 -13.57
CA LEU A 149 -13.63 -2.46 -13.27
C LEU A 149 -13.03 -1.69 -12.09
N THR A 150 -12.53 -2.42 -11.11
CA THR A 150 -12.00 -1.86 -9.86
C THR A 150 -10.71 -2.58 -9.48
N PHE A 151 -9.68 -1.81 -9.14
CA PHE A 151 -8.51 -2.27 -8.43
C PHE A 151 -8.58 -1.86 -6.96
N GLN A 152 -7.99 -2.69 -6.10
CA GLN A 152 -7.79 -2.42 -4.68
C GLN A 152 -6.43 -3.00 -4.25
N ILE A 153 -5.84 -2.42 -3.21
CA ILE A 153 -4.77 -3.07 -2.45
C ILE A 153 -5.46 -3.65 -1.21
N ALA A 154 -5.52 -4.97 -1.14
CA ALA A 154 -6.33 -5.71 -0.18
C ALA A 154 -5.47 -6.73 0.60
N ASN A 155 -6.07 -7.35 1.62
CA ASN A 155 -5.47 -8.45 2.37
C ASN A 155 -4.06 -8.12 2.91
N ILE A 156 -3.85 -6.89 3.36
CA ILE A 156 -2.58 -6.50 3.97
C ILE A 156 -2.38 -7.35 5.23
N SER A 157 -1.24 -8.05 5.31
CA SER A 157 -0.89 -8.89 6.44
C SER A 157 -0.65 -8.07 7.72
N GLU A 158 -0.82 -8.70 8.88
CA GLU A 158 -0.67 -8.03 10.18
C GLU A 158 0.74 -7.47 10.39
N ASP A 159 1.75 -8.11 9.81
CA ASP A 159 3.15 -7.68 9.82
C ASP A 159 3.50 -6.68 8.70
N ASN A 160 2.53 -6.30 7.87
CA ASN A 160 2.67 -5.41 6.72
C ASN A 160 3.72 -5.86 5.68
N THR A 161 4.05 -7.15 5.61
CA THR A 161 5.02 -7.68 4.62
C THR A 161 4.35 -8.20 3.35
N LYS A 162 3.02 -8.40 3.37
CA LYS A 162 2.26 -8.97 2.26
C LYS A 162 0.97 -8.21 2.02
N ALA A 163 0.52 -8.22 0.76
CA ALA A 163 -0.79 -7.74 0.35
C ALA A 163 -1.20 -8.42 -0.96
N ASP A 164 -2.43 -8.17 -1.40
CA ASP A 164 -2.90 -8.53 -2.72
C ASP A 164 -3.23 -7.27 -3.54
N ILE A 165 -2.76 -7.23 -4.79
CA ILE A 165 -3.35 -6.37 -5.80
C ILE A 165 -4.63 -7.09 -6.26
N GLN A 166 -5.78 -6.61 -5.82
CA GLN A 166 -7.07 -7.20 -6.18
C GLN A 166 -7.66 -6.47 -7.38
N PHE A 167 -8.02 -7.25 -8.39
CA PHE A 167 -8.77 -6.83 -9.56
C PHE A 167 -10.19 -7.40 -9.48
N SER A 168 -11.20 -6.60 -9.82
CA SER A 168 -12.59 -7.08 -9.89
C SER A 168 -13.34 -6.43 -11.05
N TRP A 169 -14.01 -7.24 -11.88
CA TRP A 169 -14.91 -6.78 -12.92
C TRP A 169 -15.88 -7.87 -13.35
N ALA A 170 -17.14 -7.51 -13.63
CA ALA A 170 -18.24 -8.44 -13.81
C ALA A 170 -18.34 -9.39 -12.60
N ASN A 171 -18.18 -10.68 -12.81
CA ASN A 171 -18.21 -11.68 -11.74
C ASN A 171 -16.82 -12.28 -11.48
N VAL A 172 -15.76 -11.68 -12.02
CA VAL A 172 -14.38 -12.17 -11.87
C VAL A 172 -13.64 -11.32 -10.85
N MET A 173 -12.89 -11.99 -9.97
CA MET A 173 -11.95 -11.40 -9.04
C MET A 173 -10.61 -12.12 -9.16
N LEU A 174 -9.53 -11.36 -9.21
CA LEU A 174 -8.15 -11.86 -9.15
C LEU A 174 -7.47 -11.28 -7.91
N ASN A 175 -6.68 -12.09 -7.22
CA ASN A 175 -5.77 -11.66 -6.18
C ASN A 175 -4.34 -11.94 -6.67
N ILE A 176 -3.56 -10.91 -6.86
CA ILE A 176 -2.17 -10.98 -7.31
C ILE A 176 -1.31 -10.68 -6.08
N PRO A 177 -0.63 -11.69 -5.51
CA PRO A 177 0.11 -11.51 -4.26
C PRO A 177 1.34 -10.64 -4.48
N VAL A 178 1.58 -9.74 -3.53
CA VAL A 178 2.79 -8.92 -3.43
C VAL A 178 3.43 -9.12 -2.06
N GLU A 179 4.77 -9.12 -2.04
CA GLU A 179 5.56 -9.20 -0.81
C GLU A 179 6.60 -8.10 -0.82
N VAL A 180 6.72 -7.39 0.30
CA VAL A 180 7.69 -6.32 0.50
C VAL A 180 8.67 -6.71 1.59
N ASP A 181 9.93 -6.31 1.44
CA ASP A 181 10.96 -6.45 2.44
C ASP A 181 11.49 -5.06 2.81
N PHE A 182 11.43 -4.74 4.08
CA PHE A 182 11.92 -3.48 4.62
C PHE A 182 12.87 -3.67 5.81
N GLU A 183 13.19 -4.93 6.14
CA GLU A 183 13.98 -5.23 7.34
C GLU A 183 15.36 -4.58 7.29
N GLU A 184 16.09 -4.72 6.18
CA GLU A 184 17.42 -4.13 6.02
C GLU A 184 17.37 -2.60 6.15
N THR A 185 16.37 -1.96 5.54
CA THR A 185 16.17 -0.50 5.62
C THR A 185 15.93 -0.06 7.05
N VAL A 186 15.03 -0.73 7.77
CA VAL A 186 14.71 -0.40 9.17
C VAL A 186 15.94 -0.62 10.07
N MET A 187 16.65 -1.73 9.89
CA MET A 187 17.85 -2.02 10.69
C MET A 187 18.95 -1.00 10.47
N LYS A 188 19.18 -0.58 9.22
CA LYS A 188 20.13 0.49 8.91
C LYS A 188 19.73 1.81 9.56
N GLU A 189 18.47 2.20 9.44
CA GLU A 189 17.97 3.43 10.07
C GLU A 189 18.08 3.40 11.60
N ILE A 190 17.81 2.24 12.23
CA ILE A 190 17.98 2.07 13.67
C ILE A 190 19.45 2.29 14.04
N ALA A 191 20.39 1.61 13.36
CA ALA A 191 21.81 1.73 13.64
C ALA A 191 22.33 3.17 13.52
N GLU A 192 21.89 3.90 12.49
CA GLU A 192 22.32 5.28 12.24
C GLU A 192 21.64 6.29 13.19
N LYS A 193 20.32 6.19 13.35
CA LYS A 193 19.52 7.23 14.01
C LYS A 193 19.47 7.10 15.52
N THR A 194 19.71 5.91 16.11
CA THR A 194 19.76 5.76 17.57
C THR A 194 21.04 6.33 18.15
N GLN A 195 22.15 6.36 17.39
CA GLN A 195 23.40 6.98 17.85
C GLN A 195 23.29 8.51 17.98
N VAL A 196 22.42 9.15 17.21
CA VAL A 196 22.35 10.61 17.08
C VAL A 196 21.17 11.21 17.86
N ASN A 197 20.08 10.46 18.07
CA ASN A 197 18.86 10.98 18.70
C ASN A 197 18.24 9.98 19.67
N PRO A 198 18.34 10.21 20.99
CA PRO A 198 17.68 9.37 22.00
C PRO A 198 16.14 9.26 21.83
N GLY A 199 15.51 10.23 21.15
CA GLY A 199 14.07 10.15 20.83
C GLY A 199 13.70 8.96 19.96
N ASN A 200 14.63 8.41 19.20
CA ASN A 200 14.41 7.25 18.33
C ASN A 200 14.47 5.90 19.07
N TYR A 201 14.97 5.88 20.33
CA TYR A 201 15.08 4.66 21.13
C TYR A 201 13.73 3.94 21.29
N LEU A 202 12.64 4.68 21.46
CA LEU A 202 11.31 4.07 21.63
C LEU A 202 10.89 3.29 20.37
N GLN A 203 11.04 3.88 19.19
CA GLN A 203 10.67 3.23 17.92
C GLN A 203 11.54 1.99 17.65
N ALA A 204 12.85 2.08 17.94
CA ALA A 204 13.76 0.95 17.85
C ALA A 204 13.36 -0.19 18.80
N ALA A 205 13.05 0.13 20.07
CA ALA A 205 12.60 -0.84 21.06
C ALA A 205 11.27 -1.51 20.66
N GLN A 206 10.32 -0.75 20.14
CA GLN A 206 9.04 -1.27 19.64
C GLN A 206 9.25 -2.24 18.48
N TYR A 207 10.11 -1.89 17.54
CA TYR A 207 10.40 -2.75 16.38
C TYR A 207 11.06 -4.08 16.82
N TYR A 208 12.07 -4.01 17.70
CA TYR A 208 12.75 -5.21 18.24
C TYR A 208 11.79 -6.09 19.03
N PHE A 209 10.92 -5.50 19.83
CA PHE A 209 9.90 -6.25 20.57
C PHE A 209 8.89 -6.94 19.68
N ALA A 210 8.39 -6.26 18.65
CA ALA A 210 7.41 -6.79 17.72
C ALA A 210 7.98 -7.92 16.84
N THR A 211 9.22 -7.78 16.41
CA THR A 211 9.90 -8.73 15.51
C THR A 211 10.69 -9.82 16.24
N GLY A 212 10.71 -9.80 17.58
CA GLY A 212 11.43 -10.79 18.39
C GLY A 212 12.95 -10.72 18.29
N LYS A 213 13.51 -9.56 17.94
CA LYS A 213 14.96 -9.31 17.90
C LYS A 213 15.53 -9.20 19.33
N ASP A 214 16.77 -8.70 19.48
CA ASP A 214 17.43 -8.61 20.80
C ASP A 214 16.59 -7.83 21.82
N LEU A 215 15.92 -8.55 22.72
CA LEU A 215 15.06 -7.98 23.75
C LEU A 215 15.86 -7.29 24.86
N ASN A 216 17.15 -7.62 25.09
CA ASN A 216 17.99 -6.89 26.02
C ASN A 216 18.29 -5.50 25.49
N GLN A 217 18.64 -5.38 24.21
CA GLN A 217 18.83 -4.10 23.55
C GLN A 217 17.53 -3.27 23.54
N ALA A 218 16.38 -3.93 23.28
CA ALA A 218 15.07 -3.26 23.36
C ALA A 218 14.78 -2.71 24.77
N LEU A 219 15.18 -3.46 25.83
CA LEU A 219 15.03 -3.01 27.22
C LEU A 219 15.91 -1.79 27.51
N GLU A 220 17.16 -1.81 27.10
CA GLU A 220 18.07 -0.66 27.27
C GLU A 220 17.53 0.60 26.59
N TRP A 221 17.03 0.49 25.39
CA TRP A 221 16.44 1.64 24.66
C TRP A 221 15.16 2.16 25.27
N VAL A 222 14.24 1.29 25.72
CA VAL A 222 13.03 1.77 26.37
C VAL A 222 13.34 2.41 27.71
N ASP A 223 14.34 1.91 28.46
CA ASP A 223 14.80 2.51 29.71
C ASP A 223 15.42 3.89 29.46
N SER A 224 16.30 4.00 28.47
CA SER A 224 16.89 5.27 28.08
C SER A 224 15.84 6.30 27.66
N TYR A 225 14.82 5.86 26.90
CA TYR A 225 13.70 6.73 26.53
C TYR A 225 12.88 7.21 27.74
N LEU A 226 12.54 6.29 28.64
CA LEU A 226 11.73 6.61 29.84
C LEU A 226 12.48 7.51 30.84
N ALA A 227 13.81 7.52 30.81
CA ALA A 227 14.64 8.37 31.67
C ALA A 227 14.66 9.85 31.24
N VAL A 228 14.19 10.19 30.03
CA VAL A 228 14.24 11.56 29.49
C VAL A 228 12.96 12.33 29.82
N GLY A 229 13.10 13.50 30.46
CA GLY A 229 12.00 14.42 30.69
C GLY A 229 10.80 13.77 31.39
N ASN A 230 9.59 13.96 30.84
CA ASN A 230 8.35 13.43 31.39
C ASN A 230 7.93 12.07 30.78
N ASN A 231 8.81 11.40 30.04
CA ASN A 231 8.48 10.14 29.37
C ASN A 231 8.10 9.02 30.33
N SER A 232 8.66 9.01 31.54
CA SER A 232 8.28 8.07 32.61
C SER A 232 6.79 8.13 32.99
N GLY A 233 6.10 9.24 32.71
CA GLY A 233 4.66 9.41 32.90
C GLY A 233 3.81 8.74 31.79
N GLN A 234 4.40 8.30 30.72
CA GLN A 234 3.72 7.66 29.58
C GLN A 234 3.48 6.19 29.89
N PHE A 235 2.39 5.90 30.59
CA PHE A 235 2.06 4.56 31.08
C PHE A 235 2.02 3.49 29.99
N TRP A 236 1.69 3.85 28.75
CA TRP A 236 1.71 2.93 27.60
C TRP A 236 3.13 2.45 27.25
N ASN A 237 4.14 3.30 27.40
CA ASN A 237 5.54 2.92 27.18
C ASN A 237 6.13 2.19 28.38
N VAL A 238 5.67 2.48 29.60
CA VAL A 238 5.98 1.69 30.79
C VAL A 238 5.39 0.28 30.66
N HIS A 239 4.19 0.13 30.09
CA HIS A 239 3.62 -1.18 29.75
C HIS A 239 4.47 -1.95 28.75
N LEU A 240 4.98 -1.30 27.70
CA LEU A 240 5.92 -1.92 26.74
C LEU A 240 7.16 -2.48 27.46
N LYS A 241 7.77 -1.70 28.39
CA LYS A 241 8.87 -2.19 29.23
C LYS A 241 8.47 -3.45 30.01
N ALA A 242 7.29 -3.46 30.62
CA ALA A 242 6.79 -4.62 31.35
C ALA A 242 6.65 -5.86 30.45
N GLN A 243 6.18 -5.68 29.22
CA GLN A 243 6.06 -6.77 28.24
C GLN A 243 7.42 -7.32 27.81
N ILE A 244 8.41 -6.45 27.58
CA ILE A 244 9.78 -6.84 27.25
C ILE A 244 10.38 -7.67 28.40
N LEU A 245 10.25 -7.17 29.64
CA LEU A 245 10.73 -7.88 30.85
C LEU A 245 10.08 -9.26 31.00
N ALA A 246 8.77 -9.36 30.73
CA ALA A 246 8.04 -10.64 30.77
C ALA A 246 8.54 -11.63 29.70
N LYS A 247 8.83 -11.17 28.50
CA LYS A 247 9.43 -12.00 27.45
C LYS A 247 10.85 -12.45 27.77
N LEU A 248 11.63 -11.61 28.49
CA LEU A 248 12.97 -11.95 28.99
C LEU A 248 12.95 -12.89 30.21
N GLY A 249 11.78 -13.27 30.71
CA GLY A 249 11.65 -14.10 31.93
C GLY A 249 11.96 -13.37 33.24
N LYS A 250 12.13 -12.03 33.20
CA LYS A 250 12.35 -11.18 34.39
C LYS A 250 11.02 -10.90 35.11
N ASN A 251 10.37 -11.98 35.57
CA ASN A 251 8.99 -11.97 36.02
C ASN A 251 8.69 -10.98 37.16
N LYS A 252 9.58 -10.88 38.15
CA LYS A 252 9.40 -9.94 39.28
C LYS A 252 9.41 -8.49 38.82
N GLU A 253 10.38 -8.14 37.95
CA GLU A 253 10.51 -6.80 37.38
C GLU A 253 9.34 -6.48 36.45
N ALA A 254 8.89 -7.44 35.65
CA ALA A 254 7.74 -7.30 34.76
C ALA A 254 6.46 -6.95 35.54
N ILE A 255 6.19 -7.67 36.65
CA ILE A 255 5.03 -7.41 37.51
C ILE A 255 5.11 -6.01 38.12
N ALA A 256 6.23 -5.64 38.74
CA ALA A 256 6.40 -4.33 39.34
C ALA A 256 6.25 -3.19 38.32
N THR A 257 6.79 -3.36 37.12
CA THR A 257 6.69 -2.38 36.03
C THR A 257 5.24 -2.28 35.50
N ALA A 258 4.51 -3.39 35.40
CA ALA A 258 3.09 -3.40 35.02
C ALA A 258 2.22 -2.73 36.07
N GLU A 259 2.48 -2.93 37.37
CA GLU A 259 1.80 -2.25 38.48
C GLU A 259 2.04 -0.73 38.46
N ASP A 260 3.27 -0.28 38.17
CA ASP A 260 3.59 1.14 37.97
C ASP A 260 2.83 1.75 36.79
N SER A 261 2.84 1.05 35.64
CA SER A 261 2.04 1.44 34.47
C SER A 261 0.56 1.57 34.80
N MET A 262 -0.01 0.56 35.48
CA MET A 262 -1.41 0.55 35.88
C MET A 262 -1.75 1.70 36.83
N LYS A 263 -0.89 1.98 37.81
CA LYS A 263 -1.04 3.11 38.75
C LYS A 263 -1.09 4.44 37.99
N LYS A 264 -0.18 4.65 37.05
CA LYS A 264 -0.11 5.85 36.20
C LYS A 264 -1.34 5.98 35.30
N ALA A 265 -1.83 4.87 34.74
CA ALA A 265 -3.04 4.85 33.94
C ALA A 265 -4.28 5.24 34.77
N LYS A 266 -4.45 4.65 35.96
CA LYS A 266 -5.53 5.01 36.90
C LYS A 266 -5.52 6.48 37.30
N ALA A 267 -4.34 7.08 37.46
CA ALA A 267 -4.20 8.49 37.82
C ALA A 267 -4.72 9.47 36.75
N ARG A 268 -4.96 9.01 35.50
CA ARG A 268 -5.56 9.82 34.44
C ARG A 268 -7.06 10.03 34.58
N GLY A 269 -7.73 9.27 35.45
CA GLY A 269 -9.16 9.29 35.62
C GLY A 269 -9.91 8.31 34.72
N GLU A 270 -11.17 8.09 35.06
CA GLU A 270 -12.05 7.14 34.36
C GLU A 270 -12.20 7.49 32.90
N GLY A 271 -12.06 6.47 32.02
CA GLY A 271 -12.11 6.62 30.54
C GLY A 271 -10.83 7.15 29.88
N ASN A 272 -9.83 7.61 30.64
CA ASN A 272 -8.59 8.15 30.09
C ASN A 272 -7.38 7.20 30.24
N ASP A 273 -7.62 5.98 30.70
CA ASP A 273 -6.60 4.94 30.84
C ASP A 273 -6.33 4.16 29.52
N PHE A 274 -7.11 4.42 28.46
CA PHE A 274 -7.03 3.78 27.14
C PHE A 274 -6.97 2.23 27.23
N GLY A 275 -7.58 1.64 28.26
CA GLY A 275 -7.61 0.20 28.51
C GLY A 275 -6.31 -0.37 29.11
N TYR A 276 -5.34 0.47 29.47
CA TYR A 276 -4.07 -0.01 30.02
C TYR A 276 -4.17 -0.57 31.44
N VAL A 277 -5.19 -0.20 32.21
CA VAL A 277 -5.47 -0.86 33.49
C VAL A 277 -5.68 -2.35 33.25
N LYS A 278 -6.61 -2.71 32.39
CA LYS A 278 -6.93 -4.10 32.04
C LYS A 278 -5.73 -4.82 31.41
N ARG A 279 -5.02 -4.18 30.45
CA ARG A 279 -3.84 -4.78 29.79
C ARG A 279 -2.74 -5.15 30.79
N ASN A 280 -2.50 -4.31 31.79
CA ASN A 280 -1.52 -4.59 32.84
C ASN A 280 -1.99 -5.71 33.79
N GLU A 281 -3.28 -5.75 34.18
CA GLU A 281 -3.85 -6.85 34.96
C GLU A 281 -3.68 -8.20 34.22
N ASP A 282 -3.97 -8.24 32.94
CA ASP A 282 -3.84 -9.45 32.11
C ASP A 282 -2.37 -9.89 32.01
N LEU A 283 -1.44 -8.94 31.79
CA LEU A 283 0.00 -9.23 31.77
C LEU A 283 0.47 -9.81 33.11
N ILE A 284 0.08 -9.20 34.25
CA ILE A 284 0.44 -9.67 35.58
C ILE A 284 -0.10 -11.10 35.82
N LYS A 285 -1.33 -11.36 35.43
CA LYS A 285 -1.93 -12.71 35.51
C LYS A 285 -1.17 -13.71 34.69
N GLN A 286 -0.82 -13.36 33.45
CA GLN A 286 -0.05 -14.22 32.54
C GLN A 286 1.34 -14.54 33.10
N VAL A 287 2.02 -13.57 33.70
CA VAL A 287 3.36 -13.75 34.28
C VAL A 287 3.34 -14.59 35.56
N LYS A 288 2.29 -14.42 36.38
CA LYS A 288 2.14 -15.22 37.63
C LYS A 288 1.69 -16.66 37.38
N GLY A 289 1.07 -16.96 36.23
CA GLY A 289 0.60 -18.29 35.86
C GLY A 289 1.66 -19.14 35.15
N LYS A 290 2.86 -18.58 34.90
CA LYS A 290 4.03 -19.30 34.38
C LYS A 290 4.96 -19.70 35.52
#